data_62c802e98e644c20140c05b130cb6df7
#
_entry.id   62c802e98e644c20140c05b130cb6df7
#
_cell.length_a   1.000
_cell.length_b   1.000
_cell.length_c   1.000
_cell.angle_alpha   90.00
_cell.angle_beta   90.00
_cell.angle_gamma   90.00
#
_symmetry.space_group_name_H-M   'P 1'
#
loop_
_entity.id
_entity.type
_entity.pdbx_description
1 polymer ?
#
loop_
_entity_poly.entity_id
_entity_poly.type
_entity_poly.pdbx_seq_one_letter_code
_entity_poly.pdbx_strand_id
1 'polypeptide(L)'
;MSGPLHYPTYESLGVRPLVNAKGTYTIISGSLVLPEVRQAMSEASKRYVNLDELMEAVGARIAELMQCEWGLVTNGCAAALCQVTAACIAGTDPEKMAQLPSATGLRNEVLVQPSHRHVYDHAVRMTGAKLIEVETR
;
A
#
# COMPACT_ATOMS: atom_id res chain seq x y z
N MET A 1 25.14 4.66 -33.71
CA MET A 1 25.99 4.30 -32.57
C MET A 1 25.38 4.84 -31.33
N SER A 2 24.61 4.03 -30.58
CA SER A 2 24.10 4.42 -29.28
C SER A 2 25.20 4.21 -28.24
N GLY A 3 25.76 5.30 -27.72
CA GLY A 3 26.67 5.23 -26.57
C GLY A 3 26.01 4.54 -25.38
N PRO A 4 26.77 4.11 -24.37
CA PRO A 4 26.20 3.46 -23.20
C PRO A 4 25.16 4.41 -22.54
N LEU A 5 23.97 3.88 -22.27
CA LEU A 5 22.92 4.60 -21.54
C LEU A 5 23.47 5.04 -20.19
N HIS A 6 23.63 6.35 -20.02
CA HIS A 6 24.08 6.93 -18.75
C HIS A 6 22.84 7.12 -17.87
N TYR A 7 22.68 6.27 -16.88
CA TYR A 7 21.60 6.40 -15.89
C TYR A 7 21.95 7.51 -14.89
N PRO A 8 21.01 8.42 -14.57
CA PRO A 8 21.24 9.42 -13.55
C PRO A 8 21.48 8.77 -12.18
N THR A 9 22.45 9.28 -11.45
CA THR A 9 22.70 8.93 -10.04
C THR A 9 22.16 10.01 -9.11
N TYR A 10 22.09 9.73 -7.82
CA TYR A 10 21.69 10.75 -6.84
C TYR A 10 22.60 11.98 -6.91
N GLU A 11 23.90 11.76 -7.05
CA GLU A 11 24.90 12.84 -7.15
C GLU A 11 24.70 13.66 -8.42
N SER A 12 24.40 13.03 -9.55
CA SER A 12 24.14 13.75 -10.82
C SER A 12 22.86 14.59 -10.77
N LEU A 13 21.94 14.24 -9.87
CA LEU A 13 20.70 14.99 -9.59
C LEU A 13 20.88 16.02 -8.47
N GLY A 14 22.08 16.17 -7.93
CA GLY A 14 22.36 17.07 -6.83
C GLY A 14 21.84 16.59 -5.46
N VAL A 15 21.45 15.32 -5.36
CA VAL A 15 20.97 14.70 -4.12
C VAL A 15 22.14 14.07 -3.38
N ARG A 16 22.32 14.43 -2.12
CA ARG A 16 23.40 13.89 -1.27
C ARG A 16 22.93 12.59 -0.61
N PRO A 17 23.61 11.46 -0.85
CA PRO A 17 23.40 10.25 -0.07
C PRO A 17 23.68 10.49 1.41
N LEU A 18 22.98 9.77 2.28
CA LEU A 18 23.17 9.86 3.71
C LEU A 18 23.36 8.47 4.34
N VAL A 19 23.99 8.43 5.49
CA VAL A 19 24.06 7.23 6.33
C VAL A 19 22.85 7.24 7.26
N ASN A 20 21.96 6.26 7.08
CA ASN A 20 20.77 6.13 7.90
C ASN A 20 21.11 5.48 9.25
N ALA A 21 21.19 6.27 10.31
CA ALA A 21 21.32 5.83 11.69
C ALA A 21 20.00 5.95 12.48
N LYS A 22 18.89 6.29 11.82
CA LYS A 22 17.58 6.54 12.45
C LYS A 22 16.65 5.33 12.44
N GLY A 23 16.76 4.48 11.42
CA GLY A 23 15.84 3.36 11.18
C GLY A 23 14.95 3.56 9.95
N THR A 24 13.83 2.85 9.89
CA THR A 24 12.93 2.81 8.72
C THR A 24 11.99 4.01 8.66
N TYR A 25 12.50 5.16 8.25
CA TYR A 25 11.71 6.37 8.05
C TYR A 25 11.50 6.65 6.56
N THR A 26 10.26 6.85 6.15
CA THR A 26 9.90 7.10 4.75
C THR A 26 10.61 8.32 4.17
N ILE A 27 10.74 9.41 4.95
CA ILE A 27 11.41 10.64 4.50
C ILE A 27 12.90 10.44 4.14
N ILE A 28 13.52 9.37 4.63
CA ILE A 28 14.91 8.99 4.33
C ILE A 28 14.96 7.65 3.59
N SER A 29 14.00 7.41 2.71
CA SER A 29 13.88 6.23 1.83
C SER A 29 13.51 4.91 2.53
N GLY A 30 13.19 4.92 3.83
CA GLY A 30 12.81 3.70 4.55
C GLY A 30 13.98 2.75 4.79
N SER A 31 14.05 1.65 4.05
CA SER A 31 15.12 0.65 4.15
C SER A 31 15.74 0.35 2.79
N LEU A 32 16.98 -0.09 2.80
CA LEU A 32 17.63 -0.59 1.59
C LEU A 32 17.03 -1.94 1.18
N VAL A 33 16.86 -2.12 -0.11
CA VAL A 33 16.37 -3.37 -0.68
C VAL A 33 17.47 -4.44 -0.58
N LEU A 34 17.13 -5.61 -0.06
CA LEU A 34 18.04 -6.76 0.02
C LEU A 34 18.51 -7.19 -1.37
N PRO A 35 19.74 -7.72 -1.51
CA PRO A 35 20.26 -8.16 -2.81
C PRO A 35 19.35 -9.17 -3.51
N GLU A 36 18.80 -10.12 -2.79
CA GLU A 36 17.90 -11.17 -3.29
C GLU A 36 16.59 -10.57 -3.82
N VAL A 37 16.06 -9.58 -3.14
CA VAL A 37 14.84 -8.87 -3.57
C VAL A 37 15.11 -8.07 -4.84
N ARG A 38 16.25 -7.38 -4.93
CA ARG A 38 16.65 -6.67 -6.16
C ARG A 38 16.78 -7.61 -7.35
N GLN A 39 17.37 -8.79 -7.13
CA GLN A 39 17.48 -9.81 -8.16
C GLN A 39 16.11 -10.30 -8.62
N ALA A 40 15.20 -10.60 -7.69
CA ALA A 40 13.84 -11.04 -7.99
C ALA A 40 13.08 -9.96 -8.79
N MET A 41 13.18 -8.68 -8.41
CA MET A 41 12.59 -7.57 -9.15
C MET A 41 13.16 -7.47 -10.57
N SER A 42 14.48 -7.62 -10.74
CA SER A 42 15.14 -7.60 -12.04
C SER A 42 14.66 -8.75 -12.93
N GLU A 43 14.50 -9.95 -12.39
CA GLU A 43 14.00 -11.09 -13.17
C GLU A 43 12.51 -10.91 -13.53
N ALA A 44 11.69 -10.45 -12.59
CA ALA A 44 10.27 -10.19 -12.84
C ALA A 44 10.05 -9.14 -13.93
N SER A 45 10.87 -8.08 -13.96
CA SER A 45 10.77 -7.00 -14.95
C SER A 45 11.02 -7.42 -16.41
N LYS A 46 11.52 -8.63 -16.64
CA LYS A 46 11.80 -9.16 -17.98
C LYS A 46 10.62 -9.88 -18.63
N ARG A 47 9.50 -10.01 -17.94
CA ARG A 47 8.36 -10.82 -18.38
C ARG A 47 7.04 -10.09 -18.20
N TYR A 48 6.10 -10.35 -19.10
CA TYR A 48 4.69 -9.98 -18.92
C TYR A 48 3.94 -11.12 -18.27
N VAL A 49 3.08 -10.79 -17.33
CA VAL A 49 2.20 -11.75 -16.62
C VAL A 49 0.79 -11.19 -16.55
N ASN A 50 -0.20 -12.07 -16.36
CA ASN A 50 -1.53 -11.63 -15.98
C ASN A 50 -1.49 -11.10 -14.54
N LEU A 51 -1.93 -9.86 -14.34
CA LEU A 51 -1.85 -9.21 -13.04
C LEU A 51 -2.81 -9.82 -12.02
N ASP A 52 -4.00 -10.25 -12.44
CA ASP A 52 -4.97 -10.87 -11.55
C ASP A 52 -4.44 -12.22 -11.03
N GLU A 53 -3.90 -13.06 -11.93
CA GLU A 53 -3.24 -14.32 -11.53
C GLU A 53 -2.07 -14.09 -10.58
N LEU A 54 -1.26 -13.04 -10.82
CA LEU A 54 -0.14 -12.70 -9.94
C LEU A 54 -0.64 -12.27 -8.56
N MET A 55 -1.66 -11.42 -8.49
CA MET A 55 -2.21 -10.95 -7.22
C MET A 55 -2.83 -12.09 -6.41
N GLU A 56 -3.53 -13.01 -7.05
CA GLU A 56 -4.08 -14.21 -6.40
C GLU A 56 -2.97 -15.11 -5.85
N ALA A 57 -1.97 -15.42 -6.67
CA ALA A 57 -0.86 -16.29 -6.26
C ALA A 57 -0.05 -15.70 -5.11
N VAL A 58 0.24 -14.40 -5.17
CA VAL A 58 0.97 -13.68 -4.12
C VAL A 58 0.11 -13.57 -2.85
N GLY A 59 -1.18 -13.28 -2.98
CA GLY A 59 -2.13 -13.22 -1.88
C GLY A 59 -2.21 -14.56 -1.14
N ALA A 60 -2.36 -15.67 -1.86
CA ALA A 60 -2.36 -17.01 -1.29
C ALA A 60 -1.04 -17.35 -0.57
N ARG A 61 0.10 -16.97 -1.17
CA ARG A 61 1.42 -17.21 -0.54
C ARG A 61 1.61 -16.41 0.76
N ILE A 62 1.16 -15.15 0.79
CA ILE A 62 1.21 -14.32 2.00
C ILE A 62 0.28 -14.91 3.07
N ALA A 63 -0.93 -15.32 2.70
CA ALA A 63 -1.87 -15.95 3.61
C ALA A 63 -1.30 -17.20 4.28
N GLU A 64 -0.64 -18.06 3.51
CA GLU A 64 0.08 -19.24 4.04
C GLU A 64 1.17 -18.85 5.05
N LEU A 65 2.02 -17.89 4.70
CA LEU A 65 3.11 -17.43 5.56
C LEU A 65 2.63 -16.77 6.85
N MET A 66 1.54 -16.02 6.77
CA MET A 66 0.97 -15.26 7.88
C MET A 66 -0.10 -16.04 8.66
N GLN A 67 -0.44 -17.27 8.22
CA GLN A 67 -1.48 -18.11 8.80
C GLN A 67 -2.85 -17.39 8.89
N CYS A 68 -3.23 -16.72 7.80
CA CYS A 68 -4.50 -16.01 7.66
C CYS A 68 -5.25 -16.49 6.39
N GLU A 69 -6.51 -16.09 6.24
CA GLU A 69 -7.36 -16.54 5.12
C GLU A 69 -6.93 -15.94 3.78
N TRP A 70 -6.43 -14.71 3.78
CA TRP A 70 -6.06 -14.00 2.56
C TRP A 70 -4.97 -12.96 2.81
N GLY A 71 -4.16 -12.70 1.79
CA GLY A 71 -3.15 -11.65 1.78
C GLY A 71 -3.29 -10.71 0.58
N LEU A 72 -2.96 -9.44 0.77
CA LEU A 72 -2.96 -8.46 -0.29
C LEU A 72 -1.70 -7.59 -0.22
N VAL A 73 -1.04 -7.40 -1.35
CA VAL A 73 0.09 -6.48 -1.46
C VAL A 73 -0.38 -5.13 -1.95
N THR A 74 0.03 -4.08 -1.27
CA THR A 74 -0.31 -2.70 -1.61
C THR A 74 0.92 -1.81 -1.62
N ASN A 75 0.77 -0.60 -2.11
CA ASN A 75 1.80 0.44 -2.14
C ASN A 75 2.01 1.09 -0.75
N GLY A 76 2.11 0.28 0.29
CA GLY A 76 2.31 0.71 1.65
C GLY A 76 1.03 0.76 2.49
N CYS A 77 1.19 1.03 3.78
CA CYS A 77 0.14 0.94 4.78
C CYS A 77 -1.06 1.87 4.52
N ALA A 78 -0.82 3.09 4.02
CA ALA A 78 -1.90 4.02 3.69
C ALA A 78 -2.80 3.46 2.56
N ALA A 79 -2.22 2.85 1.53
CA ALA A 79 -2.98 2.20 0.47
C ALA A 79 -3.74 0.97 1.01
N ALA A 80 -3.15 0.20 1.91
CA ALA A 80 -3.82 -0.91 2.58
C ALA A 80 -5.05 -0.46 3.39
N LEU A 81 -4.91 0.60 4.18
CA LEU A 81 -6.02 1.20 4.93
C LEU A 81 -7.14 1.68 4.01
N CYS A 82 -6.79 2.33 2.91
CA CYS A 82 -7.76 2.77 1.92
C CYS A 82 -8.50 1.57 1.30
N GLN A 83 -7.79 0.57 0.82
CA GLN A 83 -8.39 -0.59 0.17
C GLN A 83 -9.26 -1.43 1.11
N VAL A 84 -8.79 -1.71 2.33
CA VAL A 84 -9.59 -2.48 3.30
C VAL A 84 -10.85 -1.72 3.70
N THR A 85 -10.76 -0.40 3.86
CA THR A 85 -11.95 0.43 4.16
C THR A 85 -12.93 0.42 3.00
N ALA A 86 -12.46 0.57 1.77
CA ALA A 86 -13.29 0.49 0.57
C ALA A 86 -13.98 -0.88 0.45
N ALA A 87 -13.25 -1.96 0.70
CA ALA A 87 -13.79 -3.31 0.70
C ALA A 87 -14.87 -3.52 1.77
N CYS A 88 -14.69 -2.96 2.97
CA CYS A 88 -15.70 -3.01 4.03
C CYS A 88 -16.98 -2.23 3.67
N ILE A 89 -16.88 -1.16 2.88
CA ILE A 89 -18.05 -0.36 2.44
C ILE A 89 -18.77 -1.03 1.28
N ALA A 90 -18.04 -1.45 0.26
CA ALA A 90 -18.60 -1.93 -1.01
C ALA A 90 -18.82 -3.45 -1.04
N GLY A 91 -18.06 -4.22 -0.26
CA GLY A 91 -18.04 -5.67 -0.36
C GLY A 91 -17.62 -6.13 -1.75
N THR A 92 -18.31 -7.12 -2.30
CA THR A 92 -18.09 -7.66 -3.65
C THR A 92 -19.06 -7.10 -4.69
N ASP A 93 -19.78 -6.04 -4.39
CA ASP A 93 -20.80 -5.44 -5.23
C ASP A 93 -20.16 -4.43 -6.20
N PRO A 94 -20.14 -4.69 -7.53
CA PRO A 94 -19.47 -3.82 -8.51
C PRO A 94 -20.10 -2.42 -8.59
N GLU A 95 -21.40 -2.28 -8.34
CA GLU A 95 -22.06 -0.97 -8.39
C GLU A 95 -21.61 -0.09 -7.23
N LYS A 96 -21.52 -0.68 -6.03
CA LYS A 96 -20.98 0.01 -4.85
C LYS A 96 -19.49 0.33 -5.01
N MET A 97 -18.71 -0.57 -5.61
CA MET A 97 -17.29 -0.29 -5.92
C MET A 97 -17.17 0.92 -6.85
N ALA A 98 -17.98 0.97 -7.92
CA ALA A 98 -17.97 2.08 -8.86
C ALA A 98 -18.51 3.39 -8.27
N GLN A 99 -19.38 3.32 -7.24
CA GLN A 99 -19.92 4.48 -6.55
C GLN A 99 -18.88 5.20 -5.69
N LEU A 100 -17.93 4.48 -5.10
CA LEU A 100 -16.91 5.07 -4.24
C LEU A 100 -16.09 6.15 -4.98
N PRO A 101 -15.70 7.25 -4.31
CA PRO A 101 -15.78 7.53 -2.88
C PRO A 101 -17.12 8.12 -2.42
N SER A 102 -18.15 8.18 -3.26
CA SER A 102 -19.49 8.57 -2.82
C SER A 102 -20.12 7.42 -2.04
N ALA A 103 -20.11 7.52 -0.73
CA ALA A 103 -20.67 6.49 0.15
C ALA A 103 -22.14 6.77 0.56
N THR A 104 -22.87 7.55 -0.24
CA THR A 104 -24.28 7.89 0.03
C THR A 104 -25.15 6.64 0.02
N GLY A 105 -25.87 6.39 1.11
CA GLY A 105 -26.70 5.19 1.26
C GLY A 105 -25.94 3.91 1.60
N LEU A 106 -24.63 3.96 1.73
CA LEU A 106 -23.79 2.84 2.14
C LEU A 106 -23.42 2.92 3.62
N ARG A 107 -23.08 1.79 4.22
CA ARG A 107 -22.50 1.75 5.56
C ARG A 107 -21.05 2.26 5.46
N ASN A 108 -20.82 3.46 5.97
CA ASN A 108 -19.53 4.14 5.81
C ASN A 108 -18.98 4.71 7.13
N GLU A 109 -19.45 4.23 8.26
CA GLU A 109 -18.98 4.67 9.58
C GLU A 109 -17.88 3.70 10.06
N VAL A 110 -16.73 4.27 10.43
CA VAL A 110 -15.59 3.56 10.99
C VAL A 110 -15.38 4.06 12.43
N LEU A 111 -15.48 3.15 13.38
CA LEU A 111 -15.28 3.46 14.79
C LEU A 111 -13.78 3.59 15.10
N VAL A 112 -13.42 4.63 15.84
CA VAL A 112 -12.03 4.89 16.24
C VAL A 112 -11.98 5.43 17.66
N GLN A 113 -10.96 5.02 18.42
CA GLN A 113 -10.70 5.63 19.73
C GLN A 113 -10.02 7.00 19.52
N PRO A 114 -10.37 8.04 20.33
CA PRO A 114 -9.74 9.36 20.22
C PRO A 114 -8.22 9.32 20.32
N SER A 115 -7.67 8.44 21.17
CA SER A 115 -6.23 8.24 21.36
C SER A 115 -5.53 7.60 20.13
N HIS A 116 -6.27 7.00 19.20
CA HIS A 116 -5.75 6.38 18.00
C HIS A 116 -5.86 7.28 16.76
N ARG A 117 -6.35 8.51 16.92
CA ARG A 117 -6.42 9.48 15.82
C ARG A 117 -5.02 9.93 15.40
N HIS A 118 -4.77 9.91 14.09
CA HIS A 118 -3.47 10.30 13.52
C HIS A 118 -3.60 10.76 12.05
N VAL A 119 -2.51 11.24 11.49
CA VAL A 119 -2.50 11.81 10.13
C VAL A 119 -2.93 10.81 9.03
N TYR A 120 -2.76 9.51 9.23
CA TYR A 120 -3.18 8.48 8.28
C TYR A 120 -4.69 8.22 8.25
N ASP A 121 -5.48 8.87 9.09
CA ASP A 121 -6.95 8.90 9.00
C ASP A 121 -7.42 9.36 7.61
N HIS A 122 -6.59 10.10 6.90
CA HIS A 122 -6.84 10.48 5.52
C HIS A 122 -7.09 9.27 4.61
N ALA A 123 -6.33 8.19 4.78
CA ALA A 123 -6.48 6.98 3.97
C ALA A 123 -7.86 6.33 4.12
N VAL A 124 -8.41 6.34 5.35
CA VAL A 124 -9.77 5.88 5.62
C VAL A 124 -10.80 6.82 5.01
N ARG A 125 -10.66 8.14 5.22
CA ARG A 125 -11.61 9.14 4.73
C ARG A 125 -11.69 9.25 3.21
N MET A 126 -10.60 8.93 2.50
CA MET A 126 -10.54 8.94 1.04
C MET A 126 -11.58 8.02 0.38
N THR A 127 -12.05 7.01 1.09
CA THR A 127 -13.09 6.08 0.61
C THR A 127 -14.51 6.60 0.75
N GLY A 128 -14.70 7.78 1.34
CA GLY A 128 -16.02 8.30 1.73
C GLY A 128 -16.47 7.86 3.13
N ALA A 129 -15.59 7.18 3.89
CA ALA A 129 -15.86 6.80 5.26
C ALA A 129 -15.86 7.99 6.21
N LYS A 130 -16.70 7.88 7.25
CA LYS A 130 -16.78 8.81 8.38
C LYS A 130 -16.16 8.15 9.61
N LEU A 131 -15.23 8.83 10.25
CA LEU A 131 -14.65 8.38 11.50
C LEU A 131 -15.54 8.82 12.66
N ILE A 132 -16.02 7.85 13.42
CA ILE A 132 -16.86 8.06 14.61
C ILE A 132 -16.02 7.76 15.85
N GLU A 133 -15.77 8.77 16.64
CA GLU A 133 -15.01 8.59 17.88
C GLU A 133 -15.88 7.92 18.94
N VAL A 134 -15.32 6.86 19.52
CA VAL A 134 -15.96 6.10 20.62
C VAL A 134 -15.00 5.97 21.77
N GLU A 135 -15.46 6.34 22.98
CA GLU A 135 -14.72 6.12 24.20
C GLU A 135 -14.94 4.68 24.67
N THR A 136 -13.85 3.97 24.94
CA THR A 136 -13.92 2.69 25.66
C THR A 136 -14.06 2.98 27.14
N ARG A 137 -15.09 2.42 27.76
CA ARG A 137 -15.26 2.41 29.22
C ARG A 137 -14.25 1.50 29.89
#